data_076aa72dc5fb1405baca211a4e958473
#
_entry.id   076aa72dc5fb1405baca211a4e958473
#
_cell.length_a   1.000
_cell.length_b   1.000
_cell.length_c   1.000
_cell.angle_alpha   90.00
_cell.angle_beta   90.00
_cell.angle_gamma   90.00
#
_symmetry.space_group_name_H-M   'P 1'
#
loop_
_entity.id
_entity.type
_entity.pdbx_description
1 polymer ?
#
loop_
_entity_poly.entity_id
_entity_poly.type
_entity_poly.pdbx_seq_one_letter_code
_entity_poly.pdbx_strand_id
1 'polypeptide(L)'
;REIIPTDTAAARKVLAGKRFGVPRMYINADPEAGVGEGLGIGGATGQRIETRQSVIDLFQSAGAALIGAGADVVLVDFPVVSNYECDRAGAPSIKTRGLVSPEFLHREILDLSAWSWDDFLRANGDPAVPNLAVVDGERIWVNPPGALPDRVQGFDDDINSYPAFIRDHPIESFLDIPHIEEGLRGLEQTRKTDFSTWMHRRGLDAVIFPTVADVGPADMDVNPASADLGWRNGVWVANGNLVPRHLGIPTVTVPMGIMADIGMPVGLTFAGHAYDDTRLLSFAAAFEATGSRRIPPPRTPPL
;
A
#
# COMPACT_ATOMS: atom_id res chain seq x y z
N ARG A 1 24.86 -13.88 4.33
CA ARG A 1 23.46 -14.29 4.59
C ARG A 1 23.01 -13.56 5.83
N GLU A 2 22.05 -12.65 5.70
CA GLU A 2 21.41 -12.01 6.85
C GLU A 2 20.60 -13.07 7.61
N ILE A 3 20.77 -13.07 8.93
CA ILE A 3 20.14 -14.06 9.80
C ILE A 3 18.84 -13.45 10.32
N ILE A 4 17.73 -14.14 10.08
CA ILE A 4 16.45 -13.76 10.68
C ILE A 4 16.54 -14.01 12.19
N PRO A 5 16.37 -12.99 13.06
CA PRO A 5 16.50 -13.16 14.50
C PRO A 5 15.34 -14.01 15.05
N THR A 6 15.65 -14.89 16.00
CA THR A 6 14.68 -15.81 16.61
C THR A 6 14.36 -15.47 18.06
N ASP A 7 15.08 -14.54 18.66
CA ASP A 7 14.89 -14.10 20.05
C ASP A 7 15.17 -12.60 20.24
N THR A 8 14.79 -12.06 21.38
CA THR A 8 14.93 -10.64 21.71
C THR A 8 16.38 -10.14 21.72
N ALA A 9 17.34 -10.97 22.10
CA ALA A 9 18.74 -10.58 22.13
C ALA A 9 19.32 -10.49 20.71
N ALA A 10 18.97 -11.43 19.83
CA ALA A 10 19.31 -11.37 18.42
C ALA A 10 18.60 -10.18 17.72
N ALA A 11 17.32 -9.92 18.05
CA ALA A 11 16.58 -8.77 17.54
C ALA A 11 17.26 -7.44 17.85
N ARG A 12 17.71 -7.24 19.09
CA ARG A 12 18.45 -6.02 19.47
C ARG A 12 19.70 -5.79 18.64
N LYS A 13 20.41 -6.85 18.26
CA LYS A 13 21.60 -6.73 17.40
C LYS A 13 21.26 -6.26 15.99
N VAL A 14 20.10 -6.64 15.47
CA VAL A 14 19.63 -6.20 14.14
C VAL A 14 19.14 -4.76 14.17
N LEU A 15 18.40 -4.36 15.21
CA LEU A 15 17.76 -3.06 15.32
C LEU A 15 18.67 -1.97 15.90
N ALA A 16 19.70 -2.35 16.66
CA ALA A 16 20.60 -1.39 17.31
C ALA A 16 21.32 -0.50 16.29
N GLY A 17 21.21 0.81 16.47
CA GLY A 17 21.80 1.81 15.59
C GLY A 17 21.12 1.97 14.24
N LYS A 18 20.00 1.27 13.99
CA LYS A 18 19.19 1.47 12.78
C LYS A 18 18.33 2.71 12.91
N ARG A 19 18.14 3.41 11.78
CA ARG A 19 17.37 4.64 11.71
C ARG A 19 16.14 4.46 10.85
N PHE A 20 14.95 4.57 11.46
CA PHE A 20 13.66 4.42 10.81
C PHE A 20 12.95 5.76 10.66
N GLY A 21 12.53 6.09 9.43
CA GLY A 21 11.73 7.27 9.14
C GLY A 21 10.24 6.98 9.30
N VAL A 22 9.52 7.87 9.98
CA VAL A 22 8.06 7.80 10.15
C VAL A 22 7.43 8.94 9.36
N PRO A 23 6.67 8.66 8.28
CA PRO A 23 5.93 9.69 7.58
C PRO A 23 4.91 10.38 8.48
N ARG A 24 5.08 11.70 8.68
CA ARG A 24 4.15 12.49 9.50
C ARG A 24 2.71 12.39 9.01
N MET A 25 2.50 12.29 7.69
CA MET A 25 1.19 12.22 7.07
C MET A 25 0.36 11.02 7.54
N TYR A 26 0.99 9.90 7.86
CA TYR A 26 0.29 8.67 8.25
C TYR A 26 -0.04 8.55 9.74
N ILE A 27 0.36 9.54 10.54
CA ILE A 27 0.10 9.58 11.99
C ILE A 27 -0.50 10.92 12.44
N ASN A 28 -1.19 11.62 11.57
CA ASN A 28 -1.82 12.93 11.81
C ASN A 28 -0.85 14.05 12.22
N ALA A 29 0.44 13.91 11.95
CA ALA A 29 1.47 14.87 12.35
C ALA A 29 1.89 15.83 11.22
N ASP A 30 1.18 15.82 10.09
CA ASP A 30 1.39 16.71 8.95
C ASP A 30 0.09 17.48 8.63
N PRO A 31 0.00 18.77 9.01
CA PRO A 31 -1.20 19.55 8.75
C PRO A 31 -1.43 19.90 7.28
N GLU A 32 -0.40 19.81 6.45
CA GLU A 32 -0.49 20.12 5.01
C GLU A 32 -0.87 18.91 4.16
N ALA A 33 -0.78 17.69 4.70
CA ALA A 33 -1.12 16.49 3.98
C ALA A 33 -2.62 16.44 3.64
N GLY A 34 -2.94 16.20 2.37
CA GLY A 34 -4.32 16.09 1.88
C GLY A 34 -5.06 17.41 1.71
N VAL A 35 -4.36 18.56 1.68
CA VAL A 35 -4.96 19.88 1.40
C VAL A 35 -4.63 20.40 -0.01
N GLY A 36 -4.07 19.58 -0.88
CA GLY A 36 -3.77 19.92 -2.27
C GLY A 36 -5.03 19.94 -3.15
N GLU A 37 -4.88 20.47 -4.36
CA GLU A 37 -5.94 20.52 -5.38
C GLU A 37 -6.17 19.20 -6.11
N GLY A 38 -5.29 18.20 -5.90
CA GLY A 38 -5.37 16.89 -6.53
C GLY A 38 -6.30 15.91 -5.80
N LEU A 39 -6.32 14.67 -6.27
CA LEU A 39 -7.04 13.58 -5.58
C LEU A 39 -6.45 13.30 -4.20
N GLY A 40 -5.20 13.65 -3.99
CA GLY A 40 -4.48 13.65 -2.73
C GLY A 40 -4.56 12.34 -1.97
N ILE A 41 -4.12 12.37 -0.71
CA ILE A 41 -4.18 11.23 0.20
C ILE A 41 -5.64 10.82 0.51
N GLY A 42 -6.58 11.75 0.42
CA GLY A 42 -8.02 11.50 0.56
C GLY A 42 -8.65 10.80 -0.64
N GLY A 43 -7.89 10.53 -1.71
CA GLY A 43 -8.38 9.91 -2.93
C GLY A 43 -9.50 10.71 -3.58
N ALA A 44 -10.43 10.01 -4.23
CA ALA A 44 -11.55 10.64 -4.94
C ALA A 44 -12.49 11.47 -4.04
N THR A 45 -12.44 11.31 -2.73
CA THR A 45 -13.24 12.12 -1.80
C THR A 45 -12.64 13.51 -1.54
N GLY A 46 -11.38 13.75 -1.90
CA GLY A 46 -10.66 15.00 -1.64
C GLY A 46 -10.49 15.34 -0.16
N GLN A 47 -10.75 14.38 0.74
CA GLN A 47 -10.64 14.59 2.18
C GLN A 47 -9.26 14.15 2.68
N ARG A 48 -8.80 14.85 3.72
CA ARG A 48 -7.58 14.47 4.43
C ARG A 48 -7.76 13.12 5.12
N ILE A 49 -6.75 12.25 5.05
CA ILE A 49 -6.72 11.03 5.83
C ILE A 49 -6.50 11.39 7.31
N GLU A 50 -7.41 10.92 8.15
CA GLU A 50 -7.28 10.96 9.60
C GLU A 50 -7.08 9.56 10.15
N THR A 51 -5.87 9.28 10.60
CA THR A 51 -5.54 8.00 11.24
C THR A 51 -6.25 7.90 12.59
N ARG A 52 -6.94 6.79 12.79
CA ARG A 52 -7.70 6.52 14.01
C ARG A 52 -6.78 6.48 15.24
N GLN A 53 -7.22 7.03 16.37
CA GLN A 53 -6.40 7.15 17.57
C GLN A 53 -5.86 5.80 18.05
N SER A 54 -6.67 4.73 18.03
CA SER A 54 -6.21 3.39 18.44
C SER A 54 -5.11 2.81 17.53
N VAL A 55 -5.07 3.19 16.25
CA VAL A 55 -3.95 2.87 15.34
C VAL A 55 -2.70 3.65 15.73
N ILE A 56 -2.85 4.94 16.06
CA ILE A 56 -1.74 5.79 16.52
C ILE A 56 -1.16 5.26 17.83
N ASP A 57 -2.00 4.85 18.78
CA ASP A 57 -1.57 4.31 20.07
C ASP A 57 -0.74 3.01 19.88
N LEU A 58 -1.19 2.13 19.00
CA LEU A 58 -0.44 0.92 18.62
C LEU A 58 0.89 1.28 17.96
N PHE A 59 0.88 2.26 17.05
CA PHE A 59 2.10 2.71 16.37
C PHE A 59 3.12 3.33 17.35
N GLN A 60 2.66 4.13 18.31
CA GLN A 60 3.51 4.66 19.37
C GLN A 60 4.14 3.55 20.22
N SER A 61 3.36 2.52 20.56
CA SER A 61 3.86 1.33 21.27
C SER A 61 4.90 0.56 20.44
N ALA A 62 4.67 0.42 19.12
CA ALA A 62 5.62 -0.19 18.19
C ALA A 62 6.93 0.62 18.11
N GLY A 63 6.81 1.95 17.98
CA GLY A 63 7.96 2.85 17.99
C GLY A 63 8.78 2.76 19.28
N ALA A 64 8.11 2.71 20.45
CA ALA A 64 8.76 2.51 21.73
C ALA A 64 9.52 1.18 21.82
N ALA A 65 8.97 0.10 21.25
CA ALA A 65 9.64 -1.20 21.19
C ALA A 65 10.90 -1.17 20.31
N LEU A 66 10.85 -0.49 19.16
CA LEU A 66 12.00 -0.29 18.28
C LEU A 66 13.10 0.53 18.97
N ILE A 67 12.73 1.64 19.62
CA ILE A 67 13.66 2.47 20.40
C ILE A 67 14.25 1.66 21.56
N GLY A 68 13.45 0.89 22.28
CA GLY A 68 13.90 0.00 23.35
C GLY A 68 14.87 -1.10 22.88
N ALA A 69 14.82 -1.46 21.60
CA ALA A 69 15.76 -2.36 20.93
C ALA A 69 17.01 -1.64 20.39
N GLY A 70 17.12 -0.31 20.58
CA GLY A 70 18.30 0.48 20.21
C GLY A 70 18.21 1.15 18.82
N ALA A 71 17.04 1.18 18.20
CA ALA A 71 16.83 1.92 16.96
C ALA A 71 16.58 3.42 17.23
N ASP A 72 16.87 4.25 16.23
CA ASP A 72 16.48 5.65 16.14
C ASP A 72 15.20 5.76 15.28
N VAL A 73 14.14 6.35 15.81
CA VAL A 73 12.85 6.51 15.14
C VAL A 73 12.56 8.00 14.98
N VAL A 74 12.53 8.48 13.75
CA VAL A 74 12.47 9.92 13.45
C VAL A 74 11.27 10.26 12.56
N LEU A 75 10.62 11.37 12.85
CA LEU A 75 9.56 11.91 12.00
C LEU A 75 10.15 12.50 10.73
N VAL A 76 9.53 12.20 9.60
CA VAL A 76 9.96 12.68 8.28
C VAL A 76 8.77 13.13 7.43
N ASP A 77 9.05 14.02 6.47
CA ASP A 77 8.14 14.26 5.35
C ASP A 77 8.28 13.10 4.37
N PHE A 78 7.27 12.83 3.55
CA PHE A 78 7.27 11.69 2.64
C PHE A 78 7.10 12.13 1.18
N PRO A 79 8.15 12.68 0.56
CA PRO A 79 8.06 13.33 -0.73
C PRO A 79 7.63 12.40 -1.87
N VAL A 80 7.89 11.10 -1.78
CA VAL A 80 7.44 10.15 -2.79
C VAL A 80 5.92 10.12 -2.92
N VAL A 81 5.18 10.26 -1.81
CA VAL A 81 3.72 10.35 -1.82
C VAL A 81 3.28 11.76 -2.18
N SER A 82 3.85 12.79 -1.57
CA SER A 82 3.49 14.19 -1.85
C SER A 82 3.65 14.56 -3.32
N ASN A 83 4.74 14.13 -3.95
CA ASN A 83 5.02 14.38 -5.37
C ASN A 83 4.24 13.46 -6.33
N TYR A 84 3.66 12.40 -5.82
CA TYR A 84 2.83 11.49 -6.60
C TYR A 84 1.36 11.93 -6.60
N GLU A 85 0.85 12.34 -5.44
CA GLU A 85 -0.58 12.55 -5.21
C GLU A 85 -1.02 14.01 -5.24
N CYS A 86 -0.08 14.98 -5.37
CA CYS A 86 -0.39 16.41 -5.23
C CYS A 86 -1.11 16.70 -3.89
N ASP A 87 -0.60 16.16 -2.80
CA ASP A 87 -1.25 16.16 -1.49
C ASP A 87 -1.27 17.52 -0.79
N ARG A 88 -0.49 18.48 -1.28
CA ARG A 88 -0.38 19.84 -0.72
C ARG A 88 -0.24 20.89 -1.78
N ALA A 89 -0.50 22.14 -1.44
CA ALA A 89 -0.41 23.28 -2.36
C ALA A 89 0.97 23.35 -3.03
N GLY A 90 0.97 23.40 -4.37
CA GLY A 90 2.17 23.49 -5.19
C GLY A 90 2.96 22.18 -5.35
N ALA A 91 2.54 21.07 -4.75
CA ALA A 91 3.14 19.77 -5.02
C ALA A 91 2.73 19.25 -6.41
N PRO A 92 3.61 18.54 -7.13
CA PRO A 92 3.23 17.88 -8.37
C PRO A 92 2.39 16.63 -8.10
N SER A 93 1.80 16.07 -9.16
CA SER A 93 1.28 14.70 -9.18
C SER A 93 2.18 13.80 -10.03
N ILE A 94 1.95 12.50 -10.03
CA ILE A 94 2.64 11.57 -10.94
C ILE A 94 2.50 12.03 -12.41
N LYS A 95 1.34 12.58 -12.79
CA LYS A 95 1.05 13.09 -14.14
C LYS A 95 1.79 14.39 -14.46
N THR A 96 1.96 15.28 -13.49
CA THR A 96 2.59 16.60 -13.68
C THR A 96 4.07 16.62 -13.30
N ARG A 97 4.58 15.58 -12.65
CA ARG A 97 6.01 15.42 -12.30
C ARG A 97 6.91 15.32 -13.53
N GLY A 98 6.35 14.89 -14.68
CA GLY A 98 7.07 14.83 -15.96
C GLY A 98 8.10 13.69 -16.05
N LEU A 99 8.05 12.70 -15.19
CA LEU A 99 8.96 11.55 -15.21
C LEU A 99 8.31 10.32 -15.85
N VAL A 100 6.98 10.23 -15.81
CA VAL A 100 6.21 9.13 -16.42
C VAL A 100 5.32 9.71 -17.51
N SER A 101 5.23 9.04 -18.67
CA SER A 101 4.43 9.56 -19.77
C SER A 101 2.93 9.52 -19.44
N PRO A 102 2.18 10.58 -19.78
CA PRO A 102 0.73 10.61 -19.59
C PRO A 102 0.01 9.49 -20.34
N GLU A 103 0.49 9.11 -21.51
CA GLU A 103 -0.05 8.06 -22.37
C GLU A 103 0.03 6.69 -21.66
N PHE A 104 1.18 6.41 -21.04
CA PHE A 104 1.32 5.20 -20.22
C PHE A 104 0.36 5.22 -19.03
N LEU A 105 0.36 6.30 -18.23
CA LEU A 105 -0.49 6.43 -17.05
C LEU A 105 -1.99 6.36 -17.35
N HIS A 106 -2.39 6.69 -18.57
CA HIS A 106 -3.79 6.59 -19.00
C HIS A 106 -4.23 5.13 -19.21
N ARG A 107 -3.32 4.28 -19.64
CA ARG A 107 -3.65 2.92 -20.08
C ARG A 107 -3.14 1.80 -19.18
N GLU A 108 -2.11 2.07 -18.38
CA GLU A 108 -1.40 1.02 -17.66
C GLU A 108 -2.30 0.15 -16.78
N ILE A 109 -3.28 0.76 -16.09
CA ILE A 109 -4.13 0.02 -15.15
C ILE A 109 -4.90 -1.07 -15.89
N LEU A 110 -5.57 -0.73 -16.99
CA LEU A 110 -6.32 -1.70 -17.78
C LEU A 110 -5.39 -2.70 -18.47
N ASP A 111 -4.46 -2.20 -19.29
CA ASP A 111 -3.63 -3.04 -20.15
C ASP A 111 -2.76 -4.02 -19.33
N LEU A 112 -2.05 -3.54 -18.29
CA LEU A 112 -1.21 -4.37 -17.45
C LEU A 112 -2.01 -5.30 -16.54
N SER A 113 -3.12 -4.83 -15.98
CA SER A 113 -3.93 -5.66 -15.08
C SER A 113 -4.59 -6.80 -15.84
N ALA A 114 -5.20 -6.51 -16.97
CA ALA A 114 -5.84 -7.53 -17.81
C ALA A 114 -4.81 -8.54 -18.34
N TRP A 115 -3.66 -8.05 -18.84
CA TRP A 115 -2.56 -8.93 -19.26
C TRP A 115 -2.06 -9.80 -18.12
N SER A 116 -1.79 -9.24 -16.94
CA SER A 116 -1.23 -9.98 -15.81
C SER A 116 -2.18 -11.05 -15.27
N TRP A 117 -3.48 -10.82 -15.30
CA TRP A 117 -4.47 -11.81 -14.94
C TRP A 117 -4.55 -12.94 -15.97
N ASP A 118 -4.48 -12.61 -17.25
CA ASP A 118 -4.47 -13.60 -18.33
C ASP A 118 -3.22 -14.48 -18.28
N ASP A 119 -2.04 -13.86 -18.11
CA ASP A 119 -0.75 -14.55 -17.96
C ASP A 119 -0.73 -15.47 -16.73
N PHE A 120 -1.23 -14.99 -15.59
CA PHE A 120 -1.38 -15.81 -14.39
C PHE A 120 -2.27 -17.03 -14.62
N LEU A 121 -3.46 -16.86 -15.23
CA LEU A 121 -4.39 -17.95 -15.47
C LEU A 121 -3.80 -18.98 -16.46
N ARG A 122 -3.12 -18.52 -17.51
CA ARG A 122 -2.39 -19.41 -18.44
C ARG A 122 -1.30 -20.19 -17.73
N ALA A 123 -0.49 -19.53 -16.89
CA ALA A 123 0.58 -20.16 -16.13
C ALA A 123 0.04 -21.13 -15.06
N ASN A 124 -1.10 -20.84 -14.46
CA ASN A 124 -1.76 -21.71 -13.48
C ASN A 124 -2.25 -23.04 -14.09
N GLY A 125 -2.61 -23.06 -15.38
CA GLY A 125 -2.94 -24.26 -16.12
C GLY A 125 -4.23 -24.99 -15.69
N ASP A 126 -5.15 -24.30 -15.01
CA ASP A 126 -6.46 -24.89 -14.67
C ASP A 126 -7.31 -25.05 -15.92
N PRO A 127 -7.69 -26.29 -16.31
CA PRO A 127 -8.50 -26.51 -17.52
C PRO A 127 -9.90 -25.89 -17.45
N ALA A 128 -10.43 -25.60 -16.26
CA ALA A 128 -11.72 -24.94 -16.09
C ALA A 128 -11.64 -23.43 -16.39
N VAL A 129 -10.45 -22.82 -16.15
CA VAL A 129 -10.19 -21.39 -16.38
C VAL A 129 -8.82 -21.24 -17.03
N PRO A 130 -8.66 -21.64 -18.30
CA PRO A 130 -7.34 -21.70 -18.95
C PRO A 130 -6.75 -20.32 -19.28
N ASN A 131 -7.56 -19.28 -19.32
CA ASN A 131 -7.16 -17.88 -19.57
C ASN A 131 -8.28 -16.93 -19.17
N LEU A 132 -7.99 -15.63 -19.18
CA LEU A 132 -8.97 -14.61 -18.79
C LEU A 132 -10.12 -14.44 -19.79
N ALA A 133 -9.88 -14.68 -21.07
CA ALA A 133 -10.89 -14.48 -22.12
C ALA A 133 -12.15 -15.36 -21.97
N VAL A 134 -12.05 -16.50 -21.28
CA VAL A 134 -13.20 -17.39 -21.03
C VAL A 134 -13.97 -17.06 -19.76
N VAL A 135 -13.48 -16.12 -18.97
CA VAL A 135 -14.12 -15.73 -17.72
C VAL A 135 -15.35 -14.89 -17.99
N ASP A 136 -16.43 -15.16 -17.27
CA ASP A 136 -17.60 -14.30 -17.22
C ASP A 136 -17.31 -13.12 -16.29
N GLY A 137 -17.13 -11.92 -16.86
CA GLY A 137 -16.79 -10.71 -16.12
C GLY A 137 -17.80 -10.37 -15.02
N GLU A 138 -19.10 -10.60 -15.27
CA GLU A 138 -20.16 -10.31 -14.30
C GLU A 138 -20.05 -11.16 -13.00
N ARG A 139 -19.24 -12.20 -13.02
CA ARG A 139 -18.99 -13.08 -11.87
C ARG A 139 -17.72 -12.76 -11.09
N ILE A 140 -16.90 -11.83 -11.55
CA ILE A 140 -15.65 -11.46 -10.87
C ILE A 140 -15.95 -10.66 -9.61
N TRP A 141 -16.80 -9.63 -9.75
CA TRP A 141 -17.21 -8.80 -8.63
C TRP A 141 -18.73 -8.72 -8.58
N VAL A 142 -19.29 -9.48 -7.66
CA VAL A 142 -20.76 -9.53 -7.50
C VAL A 142 -21.12 -8.72 -6.27
N ASN A 143 -21.84 -7.63 -6.49
CA ASN A 143 -22.36 -6.84 -5.36
C ASN A 143 -23.37 -7.66 -4.55
N PRO A 144 -23.33 -7.62 -3.22
CA PRO A 144 -24.32 -8.28 -2.38
C PRO A 144 -25.70 -7.68 -2.60
N PRO A 145 -26.80 -8.44 -2.38
CA PRO A 145 -28.16 -7.89 -2.46
C PRO A 145 -28.32 -6.68 -1.54
N GLY A 146 -28.82 -5.56 -2.10
CA GLY A 146 -28.98 -4.31 -1.36
C GLY A 146 -27.72 -3.48 -1.24
N ALA A 147 -26.67 -3.78 -2.01
CA ALA A 147 -25.46 -2.98 -2.05
C ALA A 147 -25.77 -1.50 -2.34
N LEU A 148 -25.08 -0.62 -1.60
CA LEU A 148 -25.12 0.82 -1.85
C LEU A 148 -24.44 1.14 -3.18
N PRO A 149 -24.82 2.24 -3.83
CA PRO A 149 -24.10 2.74 -5.01
C PRO A 149 -22.61 2.98 -4.68
N ASP A 150 -21.76 2.68 -5.66
CA ASP A 150 -20.34 2.98 -5.54
C ASP A 150 -20.11 4.49 -5.33
N ARG A 151 -19.30 4.83 -4.35
CA ARG A 151 -18.94 6.22 -4.02
C ARG A 151 -17.76 6.73 -4.83
N VAL A 152 -17.01 5.83 -5.45
CA VAL A 152 -15.89 6.16 -6.32
C VAL A 152 -16.35 6.00 -7.76
N GLN A 153 -16.45 7.11 -8.46
CA GLN A 153 -16.76 7.13 -9.89
C GLN A 153 -15.54 7.62 -10.68
N GLY A 154 -15.42 7.18 -11.93
CA GLY A 154 -14.38 7.65 -12.84
C GLY A 154 -13.11 6.80 -12.88
N PHE A 155 -13.14 5.60 -12.34
CA PHE A 155 -12.22 4.55 -12.76
C PHE A 155 -12.84 3.85 -13.98
N ASP A 156 -12.28 4.12 -15.16
CA ASP A 156 -12.73 3.50 -16.42
C ASP A 156 -12.37 2.00 -16.50
N ASP A 157 -11.78 1.44 -15.47
CA ASP A 157 -11.15 0.12 -15.42
C ASP A 157 -11.88 -0.80 -14.46
N ASP A 158 -13.18 -0.93 -14.65
CA ASP A 158 -13.94 -1.97 -13.97
C ASP A 158 -13.30 -3.35 -14.29
N ILE A 159 -12.87 -4.04 -13.24
CA ILE A 159 -12.26 -5.38 -13.36
C ILE A 159 -13.15 -6.38 -14.07
N ASN A 160 -14.46 -6.18 -14.05
CA ASN A 160 -15.44 -6.99 -14.77
C ASN A 160 -15.28 -6.85 -16.30
N SER A 161 -14.67 -5.76 -16.79
CA SER A 161 -14.39 -5.52 -18.21
C SER A 161 -13.15 -6.27 -18.72
N TYR A 162 -12.23 -6.68 -17.85
CA TYR A 162 -10.95 -7.29 -18.25
C TYR A 162 -11.07 -8.53 -19.14
N PRO A 163 -12.02 -9.47 -18.90
CA PRO A 163 -12.22 -10.60 -19.80
C PRO A 163 -12.64 -10.18 -21.23
N ALA A 164 -13.52 -9.19 -21.35
CA ALA A 164 -13.90 -8.66 -22.64
C ALA A 164 -12.74 -7.95 -23.32
N PHE A 165 -11.99 -7.14 -22.58
CA PHE A 165 -10.83 -6.45 -23.10
C PHE A 165 -9.78 -7.42 -23.67
N ILE A 166 -9.42 -8.51 -22.98
CA ILE A 166 -8.46 -9.50 -23.49
C ILE A 166 -8.99 -10.28 -24.69
N ARG A 167 -10.31 -10.54 -24.78
CA ARG A 167 -10.91 -11.15 -25.98
C ARG A 167 -10.75 -10.26 -27.21
N ASP A 168 -10.98 -8.96 -27.04
CA ASP A 168 -10.98 -7.99 -28.13
C ASP A 168 -9.55 -7.49 -28.47
N HIS A 169 -8.66 -7.50 -27.47
CA HIS A 169 -7.28 -7.00 -27.57
C HIS A 169 -6.31 -8.01 -26.91
N PRO A 170 -6.06 -9.17 -27.55
CA PRO A 170 -5.13 -10.14 -27.00
C PRO A 170 -3.71 -9.58 -26.91
N ILE A 171 -3.09 -9.71 -25.73
CA ILE A 171 -1.73 -9.25 -25.47
C ILE A 171 -0.87 -10.49 -25.21
N GLU A 172 0.05 -10.78 -26.13
CA GLU A 172 0.94 -11.96 -26.05
C GLU A 172 2.06 -11.76 -25.01
N SER A 173 2.61 -10.57 -24.96
CA SER A 173 3.70 -10.20 -24.06
C SER A 173 3.44 -8.84 -23.43
N PHE A 174 3.84 -8.66 -22.14
CA PHE A 174 3.77 -7.33 -21.53
C PHE A 174 4.58 -6.27 -22.29
N LEU A 175 5.56 -6.68 -23.09
CA LEU A 175 6.35 -5.78 -23.93
C LEU A 175 5.56 -5.24 -25.13
N ASP A 176 4.41 -5.84 -25.48
CA ASP A 176 3.52 -5.38 -26.54
C ASP A 176 2.57 -4.27 -26.04
N ILE A 177 2.53 -4.03 -24.72
CA ILE A 177 1.71 -2.96 -24.14
C ILE A 177 2.27 -1.59 -24.57
N PRO A 178 1.43 -0.70 -25.13
CA PRO A 178 1.88 0.60 -25.58
C PRO A 178 2.57 1.40 -24.47
N HIS A 179 3.71 2.05 -24.80
CA HIS A 179 4.48 2.90 -23.88
C HIS A 179 5.07 2.19 -22.66
N ILE A 180 5.04 0.86 -22.59
CA ILE A 180 5.48 0.09 -21.40
C ILE A 180 6.93 0.39 -21.00
N GLU A 181 7.85 0.43 -21.98
CA GLU A 181 9.27 0.59 -21.69
C GLU A 181 9.59 2.00 -21.13
N GLU A 182 9.00 3.04 -21.71
CA GLU A 182 9.17 4.42 -21.20
C GLU A 182 8.46 4.60 -19.86
N GLY A 183 7.27 4.02 -19.69
CA GLY A 183 6.52 4.05 -18.45
C GLY A 183 7.29 3.42 -17.30
N LEU A 184 7.80 2.20 -17.47
CA LEU A 184 8.60 1.52 -16.45
C LEU A 184 9.89 2.28 -16.09
N ARG A 185 10.56 2.89 -17.09
CA ARG A 185 11.72 3.75 -16.84
C ARG A 185 11.33 4.99 -16.03
N GLY A 186 10.19 5.59 -16.34
CA GLY A 186 9.66 6.76 -15.64
C GLY A 186 9.30 6.44 -14.18
N LEU A 187 8.61 5.31 -13.93
CA LEU A 187 8.31 4.84 -12.58
C LEU A 187 9.58 4.57 -11.77
N GLU A 188 10.57 3.90 -12.37
CA GLU A 188 11.84 3.68 -11.71
C GLU A 188 12.58 4.98 -11.39
N GLN A 189 12.59 5.92 -12.32
CA GLN A 189 13.22 7.24 -12.11
C GLN A 189 12.50 8.00 -10.98
N THR A 190 11.18 7.93 -10.91
CA THR A 190 10.39 8.53 -9.82
C THR A 190 10.76 7.92 -8.47
N ARG A 191 10.78 6.57 -8.35
CA ARG A 191 11.24 5.88 -7.15
C ARG A 191 12.65 6.29 -6.75
N LYS A 192 13.56 6.32 -7.70
CA LYS A 192 14.96 6.65 -7.48
C LYS A 192 15.16 8.08 -6.97
N THR A 193 14.42 9.03 -7.53
CA THR A 193 14.51 10.44 -7.18
C THR A 193 13.83 10.76 -5.86
N ASP A 194 12.55 10.37 -5.72
CA ASP A 194 11.69 10.83 -4.65
C ASP A 194 11.71 9.90 -3.41
N PHE A 195 12.23 8.67 -3.56
CA PHE A 195 12.33 7.72 -2.45
C PHE A 195 13.79 7.33 -2.14
N SER A 196 14.49 6.64 -3.07
CA SER A 196 15.79 6.07 -2.76
C SER A 196 16.85 7.13 -2.43
N THR A 197 16.93 8.20 -3.25
CA THR A 197 17.87 9.31 -3.01
C THR A 197 17.51 10.08 -1.74
N TRP A 198 16.21 10.26 -1.48
CA TRP A 198 15.73 10.92 -0.27
C TRP A 198 16.07 10.11 1.00
N MET A 199 15.80 8.79 1.01
CA MET A 199 16.18 7.91 2.12
C MET A 199 17.68 7.99 2.40
N HIS A 200 18.51 7.91 1.34
CA HIS A 200 19.95 7.98 1.47
C HIS A 200 20.40 9.31 2.10
N ARG A 201 19.88 10.45 1.62
CA ARG A 201 20.19 11.78 2.16
C ARG A 201 19.78 11.94 3.64
N ARG A 202 18.73 11.26 4.07
CA ARG A 202 18.24 11.26 5.46
C ARG A 202 18.93 10.22 6.34
N GLY A 203 19.78 9.37 5.78
CA GLY A 203 20.45 8.28 6.47
C GLY A 203 19.49 7.26 7.06
N LEU A 204 18.39 6.97 6.33
CA LEU A 204 17.36 6.03 6.79
C LEU A 204 17.70 4.60 6.34
N ASP A 205 17.55 3.65 7.27
CA ASP A 205 17.63 2.22 6.97
C ASP A 205 16.33 1.66 6.40
N ALA A 206 15.19 2.18 6.82
CA ALA A 206 13.85 1.92 6.27
C ALA A 206 12.89 3.05 6.65
N VAL A 207 11.72 3.05 6.01
CA VAL A 207 10.55 3.85 6.40
C VAL A 207 9.55 2.93 7.07
N ILE A 208 8.95 3.35 8.18
CA ILE A 208 7.95 2.57 8.92
C ILE A 208 6.66 3.35 9.10
N PHE A 209 5.53 2.67 8.96
CA PHE A 209 4.22 3.30 9.12
C PHE A 209 3.13 2.26 9.43
N PRO A 210 2.00 2.68 10.05
CA PRO A 210 0.86 1.80 10.21
C PRO A 210 0.32 1.43 8.84
N THR A 211 -0.04 0.16 8.63
CA THR A 211 -0.49 -0.34 7.32
C THR A 211 -1.77 0.33 6.83
N VAL A 212 -2.63 0.75 7.76
CA VAL A 212 -3.90 1.42 7.47
C VAL A 212 -4.13 2.60 8.41
N ALA A 213 -4.91 3.56 7.95
CA ALA A 213 -5.35 4.69 8.78
C ALA A 213 -6.56 4.31 9.65
N ASP A 214 -7.43 3.42 9.17
CA ASP A 214 -8.64 2.95 9.88
C ASP A 214 -9.09 1.59 9.32
N VAL A 215 -10.13 1.03 9.92
CA VAL A 215 -10.80 -0.19 9.45
C VAL A 215 -12.30 0.08 9.38
N GLY A 216 -12.92 -0.13 8.21
CA GLY A 216 -14.33 0.05 8.00
C GLY A 216 -15.19 -1.02 8.68
N PRO A 217 -16.45 -0.71 9.03
CA PRO A 217 -17.41 -1.70 9.51
C PRO A 217 -17.69 -2.79 8.47
N ALA A 218 -18.01 -4.00 8.94
CA ALA A 218 -18.22 -5.16 8.08
C ALA A 218 -19.47 -5.07 7.19
N ASP A 219 -20.42 -4.21 7.53
CA ASP A 219 -21.68 -4.00 6.82
C ASP A 219 -21.68 -2.73 5.94
N MET A 220 -20.51 -2.15 5.68
CA MET A 220 -20.40 -0.89 4.94
C MET A 220 -20.94 -0.94 3.51
N ASP A 221 -21.02 -2.12 2.91
CA ASP A 221 -21.57 -2.28 1.57
C ASP A 221 -23.09 -2.10 1.49
N VAL A 222 -23.80 -2.24 2.61
CA VAL A 222 -25.26 -2.21 2.66
C VAL A 222 -25.84 -1.22 3.69
N ASN A 223 -25.02 -0.69 4.58
CA ASN A 223 -25.42 0.23 5.64
C ASN A 223 -24.83 1.64 5.40
N PRO A 224 -25.66 2.65 5.09
CA PRO A 224 -25.19 4.01 4.79
C PRO A 224 -24.29 4.61 5.88
N ALA A 225 -24.64 4.42 7.16
CA ALA A 225 -23.86 4.98 8.28
C ALA A 225 -22.48 4.28 8.40
N SER A 226 -22.43 2.98 8.17
CA SER A 226 -21.17 2.21 8.12
C SER A 226 -20.33 2.59 6.90
N ALA A 227 -20.99 2.82 5.76
CA ALA A 227 -20.33 3.31 4.57
C ALA A 227 -19.71 4.70 4.79
N ASP A 228 -20.40 5.62 5.46
CA ASP A 228 -19.85 6.94 5.78
C ASP A 228 -18.60 6.86 6.64
N LEU A 229 -18.55 5.93 7.59
CA LEU A 229 -17.34 5.67 8.38
C LEU A 229 -16.23 5.01 7.56
N GLY A 230 -16.54 3.98 6.77
CA GLY A 230 -15.57 3.26 5.96
C GLY A 230 -14.90 4.13 4.90
N TRP A 231 -15.68 5.02 4.29
CA TRP A 231 -15.20 5.93 3.25
C TRP A 231 -14.66 7.27 3.76
N ARG A 232 -14.67 7.50 5.08
CA ARG A 232 -14.20 8.77 5.68
C ARG A 232 -12.81 9.18 5.21
N ASN A 233 -11.90 8.23 5.06
CA ASN A 233 -10.52 8.44 4.61
C ASN A 233 -10.33 8.21 3.10
N GLY A 234 -11.41 8.12 2.32
CA GLY A 234 -11.33 7.83 0.89
C GLY A 234 -10.82 6.44 0.57
N VAL A 235 -10.36 6.26 -0.67
CA VAL A 235 -9.86 4.95 -1.17
C VAL A 235 -8.43 4.65 -0.75
N TRP A 236 -7.68 5.64 -0.27
CA TRP A 236 -6.26 5.52 0.09
C TRP A 236 -6.03 5.21 1.57
N VAL A 237 -7.03 4.70 2.27
CA VAL A 237 -6.97 4.34 3.69
C VAL A 237 -5.88 3.31 4.01
N ALA A 238 -5.52 2.47 3.06
CA ALA A 238 -4.42 1.53 3.15
C ALA A 238 -3.10 2.24 2.78
N ASN A 239 -2.34 2.66 3.79
CA ASN A 239 -1.08 3.36 3.63
C ASN A 239 -0.10 2.55 2.78
N GLY A 240 0.46 3.16 1.73
CA GLY A 240 1.38 2.48 0.82
C GLY A 240 0.72 1.51 -0.16
N ASN A 241 -0.59 1.41 -0.22
CA ASN A 241 -1.25 0.54 -1.19
C ASN A 241 -1.08 1.04 -2.62
N LEU A 242 -1.14 2.32 -2.87
CA LEU A 242 -0.98 2.89 -4.20
C LEU A 242 0.48 3.20 -4.52
N VAL A 243 1.04 4.23 -3.90
CA VAL A 243 2.34 4.80 -4.30
C VAL A 243 3.49 3.81 -4.17
N PRO A 244 3.74 3.17 -3.01
CA PRO A 244 4.77 2.15 -2.88
C PRO A 244 4.60 0.98 -3.84
N ARG A 245 3.38 0.50 -4.05
CA ARG A 245 3.10 -0.59 -4.98
C ARG A 245 3.39 -0.19 -6.43
N HIS A 246 2.87 0.94 -6.88
CA HIS A 246 3.04 1.41 -8.26
C HIS A 246 4.52 1.68 -8.59
N LEU A 247 5.26 2.24 -7.65
CA LEU A 247 6.69 2.52 -7.83
C LEU A 247 7.60 1.31 -7.55
N GLY A 248 7.06 0.13 -7.21
CA GLY A 248 7.85 -1.06 -6.91
C GLY A 248 8.77 -0.89 -5.69
N ILE A 249 8.31 -0.17 -4.67
CA ILE A 249 9.00 -0.05 -3.39
C ILE A 249 8.73 -1.32 -2.57
N PRO A 250 9.74 -2.11 -2.21
CA PRO A 250 9.52 -3.32 -1.42
C PRO A 250 9.04 -3.00 -0.03
N THR A 251 8.06 -3.76 0.45
CA THR A 251 7.47 -3.61 1.77
C THR A 251 7.32 -4.96 2.46
N VAL A 252 7.47 -4.97 3.79
CA VAL A 252 7.14 -6.12 4.65
C VAL A 252 6.24 -5.63 5.77
N THR A 253 5.13 -6.32 5.98
CA THR A 253 4.16 -5.99 7.03
C THR A 253 4.10 -7.10 8.07
N VAL A 254 4.13 -6.72 9.34
CA VAL A 254 4.01 -7.63 10.49
C VAL A 254 2.95 -7.13 11.46
N PRO A 255 2.36 -7.99 12.30
CA PRO A 255 1.36 -7.57 13.28
C PRO A 255 1.90 -6.49 14.22
N MET A 256 1.20 -5.37 14.31
CA MET A 256 1.50 -4.27 15.23
C MET A 256 0.73 -4.41 16.55
N GLY A 257 -0.49 -4.92 16.49
CA GLY A 257 -1.36 -5.14 17.64
C GLY A 257 -2.83 -5.19 17.27
N ILE A 258 -3.67 -5.15 18.29
CA ILE A 258 -5.14 -5.13 18.19
C ILE A 258 -5.64 -3.75 18.64
N MET A 259 -6.47 -3.12 17.82
CA MET A 259 -7.11 -1.83 18.13
C MET A 259 -8.01 -1.98 19.36
N ALA A 260 -7.79 -1.16 20.39
CA ALA A 260 -8.44 -1.29 21.69
C ALA A 260 -9.95 -1.02 21.65
N ASP A 261 -10.40 -0.22 20.69
CA ASP A 261 -11.77 0.23 20.57
C ASP A 261 -12.67 -0.69 19.72
N ILE A 262 -12.12 -1.37 18.71
CA ILE A 262 -12.92 -2.22 17.80
C ILE A 262 -12.38 -3.66 17.69
N GLY A 263 -11.28 -4.00 18.35
CA GLY A 263 -10.73 -5.35 18.38
C GLY A 263 -10.13 -5.84 17.05
N MET A 264 -9.86 -4.94 16.11
CA MET A 264 -9.31 -5.31 14.80
C MET A 264 -7.77 -5.29 14.81
N PRO A 265 -7.11 -6.27 14.16
CA PRO A 265 -5.66 -6.28 14.04
C PRO A 265 -5.17 -5.24 13.03
N VAL A 266 -4.03 -4.62 13.33
CA VAL A 266 -3.35 -3.69 12.42
C VAL A 266 -1.88 -4.06 12.33
N GLY A 267 -1.30 -3.84 11.13
CA GLY A 267 0.10 -4.11 10.84
C GLY A 267 1.01 -2.89 10.94
N LEU A 268 2.30 -3.17 11.15
CA LEU A 268 3.42 -2.26 10.94
C LEU A 268 4.09 -2.61 9.63
N THR A 269 4.20 -1.65 8.72
CA THR A 269 4.88 -1.81 7.44
C THR A 269 6.29 -1.23 7.51
N PHE A 270 7.25 -2.00 7.01
CA PHE A 270 8.62 -1.57 6.71
C PHE A 270 8.76 -1.43 5.21
N ALA A 271 9.20 -0.27 4.72
CA ALA A 271 9.47 0.01 3.32
C ALA A 271 10.95 0.35 3.13
N GLY A 272 11.60 -0.15 2.08
CA GLY A 272 13.03 0.00 1.86
C GLY A 272 13.42 0.22 0.41
N HIS A 273 14.74 0.23 0.16
CA HIS A 273 15.26 0.34 -1.19
C HIS A 273 14.87 -0.88 -2.05
N ALA A 274 14.88 -0.70 -3.35
CA ALA A 274 14.71 -1.82 -4.28
C ALA A 274 15.73 -2.93 -3.97
N TYR A 275 15.22 -4.17 -3.95
CA TYR A 275 16.00 -5.40 -3.64
C TYR A 275 16.48 -5.53 -2.18
N ASP A 276 15.96 -4.72 -1.26
CA ASP A 276 16.24 -4.82 0.19
C ASP A 276 15.35 -5.87 0.92
N ASP A 277 14.72 -6.78 0.19
CA ASP A 277 13.75 -7.75 0.71
C ASP A 277 14.27 -8.49 1.96
N THR A 278 15.47 -9.07 1.87
CA THR A 278 16.08 -9.81 2.99
C THR A 278 16.31 -8.91 4.21
N ARG A 279 16.71 -7.67 3.99
CA ARG A 279 16.94 -6.69 5.05
C ARG A 279 15.63 -6.28 5.72
N LEU A 280 14.57 -6.05 4.93
CA LEU A 280 13.24 -5.75 5.45
C LEU A 280 12.65 -6.93 6.24
N LEU A 281 12.83 -8.17 5.75
CA LEU A 281 12.46 -9.37 6.49
C LEU A 281 13.21 -9.48 7.82
N SER A 282 14.51 -9.13 7.85
CA SER A 282 15.28 -9.10 9.10
C SER A 282 14.76 -8.05 10.09
N PHE A 283 14.39 -6.84 9.63
CA PHE A 283 13.81 -5.81 10.50
C PHE A 283 12.44 -6.24 11.03
N ALA A 284 11.60 -6.80 10.17
CA ALA A 284 10.27 -7.30 10.53
C ALA A 284 10.35 -8.40 11.60
N ALA A 285 11.19 -9.43 11.37
CA ALA A 285 11.40 -10.50 12.33
C ALA A 285 12.02 -10.00 13.65
N ALA A 286 12.94 -9.02 13.56
CA ALA A 286 13.51 -8.39 14.73
C ALA A 286 12.48 -7.63 15.55
N PHE A 287 11.56 -6.94 14.91
CA PHE A 287 10.44 -6.27 15.58
C PHE A 287 9.50 -7.29 16.24
N GLU A 288 9.11 -8.36 15.54
CA GLU A 288 8.27 -9.42 16.12
C GLU A 288 8.91 -10.07 17.36
N ALA A 289 10.23 -10.26 17.35
CA ALA A 289 10.98 -10.79 18.49
C ALA A 289 11.03 -9.85 19.70
N THR A 290 10.64 -8.57 19.59
CA THR A 290 10.52 -7.64 20.72
C THR A 290 9.27 -7.89 21.58
N GLY A 291 8.30 -8.67 21.10
CA GLY A 291 7.10 -9.03 21.87
C GLY A 291 6.01 -9.65 20.97
N SER A 292 5.22 -10.54 21.54
CA SER A 292 4.10 -11.17 20.84
C SER A 292 2.95 -10.16 20.66
N ARG A 293 2.57 -9.92 19.41
CA ARG A 293 1.48 -9.00 19.02
C ARG A 293 0.38 -9.68 18.22
N ARG A 294 0.66 -10.88 17.73
CA ARG A 294 -0.32 -11.69 17.01
C ARG A 294 -1.23 -12.40 17.99
N ILE A 295 -2.54 -12.20 17.85
CA ILE A 295 -3.56 -12.91 18.57
C ILE A 295 -4.34 -13.78 17.56
N PRO A 296 -4.42 -15.11 17.74
CA PRO A 296 -5.23 -15.95 16.87
C PRO A 296 -6.71 -15.54 16.93
N PRO A 297 -7.43 -15.57 15.81
CA PRO A 297 -8.87 -15.27 15.81
C PRO A 297 -9.61 -16.24 16.75
N PRO A 298 -10.46 -15.75 17.66
CA PRO A 298 -11.08 -16.61 18.68
C PRO A 298 -12.09 -17.65 18.11
N ARG A 299 -12.55 -17.43 16.87
CA ARG A 299 -13.49 -18.32 16.17
C ARG A 299 -12.81 -19.27 15.17
N THR A 300 -11.49 -19.18 15.03
CA THR A 300 -10.72 -20.07 14.15
C THR A 300 -9.92 -21.01 15.02
N PRO A 301 -10.23 -22.32 15.03
CA PRO A 301 -9.46 -23.28 15.82
C PRO A 301 -8.01 -23.34 15.32
N PRO A 302 -7.05 -23.67 16.18
CA PRO A 302 -5.68 -23.95 15.73
C PRO A 302 -5.70 -25.16 14.78
N LEU A 303 -4.85 -25.08 13.75
CA LEU A 303 -4.66 -26.18 12.80
C LEU A 303 -3.99 -27.37 13.47
#